data_ef10ea1fcdca3c1b7b5acc023d804410
#
_entry.id   ef10ea1fcdca3c1b7b5acc023d804410
#
_cell.length_a   1.000
_cell.length_b   1.000
_cell.length_c   1.000
_cell.angle_alpha   90.00
_cell.angle_beta   90.00
_cell.angle_gamma   90.00
#
_symmetry.space_group_name_H-M   'P 1'
#
loop_
_entity.id
_entity.type
_entity.pdbx_description
1 polymer ?
#
loop_
_entity_poly.entity_id
_entity_poly.type
_entity_poly.pdbx_seq_one_letter_code
_entity_poly.pdbx_strand_id
1 'polypeptide(L)'
;MFKLIHKRVPSNAKNDILSGLTVALALVPEAVAFALLAGLNPLVGLYAAFTIGLVTSIIGGRPGMISGATGAIAVVIGTLVALHGVEYLFAAVVLTGLIQIIFGLLRMGKFIRLVPHPVFLGFVNGLAIVIFLSQVKQFKVAGEWITGTPLFLMLVIVAITMTIIHFLPKLTRAVPSTLVAIVIGTVAVLF
;
A
#
# COMPACT_ATOMS: atom_id res chain seq x y z
N MET A 1 -6.56 31.01 8.32
CA MET A 1 -5.67 29.93 8.75
C MET A 1 -5.11 29.08 7.58
N PHE A 2 -5.30 29.48 6.34
CA PHE A 2 -4.80 28.83 5.13
C PHE A 2 -3.51 29.44 4.55
N LYS A 3 -2.99 30.53 5.14
CA LYS A 3 -1.79 31.24 4.66
C LYS A 3 -0.43 30.62 5.04
N LEU A 4 -0.41 29.60 5.88
CA LEU A 4 0.85 28.97 6.36
C LEU A 4 1.42 27.89 5.44
N ILE A 5 0.72 27.52 4.36
CA ILE A 5 1.09 26.40 3.49
C ILE A 5 1.83 26.88 2.23
N HIS A 6 1.96 28.19 2.03
CA HIS A 6 2.59 28.73 0.82
C HIS A 6 4.05 29.20 1.01
N LYS A 7 4.77 28.63 1.98
CA LYS A 7 6.21 28.68 1.95
C LYS A 7 6.66 27.69 0.87
N ARG A 8 6.82 28.17 -0.36
CA ARG A 8 7.50 27.43 -1.43
C ARG A 8 8.85 27.02 -0.87
N VAL A 9 8.98 25.78 -0.47
CA VAL A 9 10.29 25.15 -0.33
C VAL A 9 10.91 25.28 -1.71
N PRO A 10 12.10 25.86 -1.86
CA PRO A 10 12.74 25.96 -3.17
C PRO A 10 12.79 24.54 -3.73
N SER A 11 12.10 24.30 -4.85
CA SER A 11 12.05 23.00 -5.50
C SER A 11 13.45 22.71 -6.03
N ASN A 12 14.13 21.76 -5.39
CA ASN A 12 15.33 21.20 -5.95
C ASN A 12 14.87 20.05 -6.87
N ALA A 13 14.68 20.35 -8.16
CA ALA A 13 14.16 19.42 -9.15
C ALA A 13 14.86 18.05 -9.12
N LYS A 14 16.15 18.02 -8.84
CA LYS A 14 16.90 16.77 -8.68
C LYS A 14 16.41 15.96 -7.49
N ASN A 15 16.21 16.58 -6.34
CA ASN A 15 15.73 15.89 -5.14
C ASN A 15 14.26 15.45 -5.30
N ASP A 16 13.45 16.26 -5.98
CA ASP A 16 12.04 15.93 -6.24
C ASP A 16 11.92 14.75 -7.19
N ILE A 17 12.74 14.69 -8.25
CA ILE A 17 12.78 13.54 -9.17
C ILE A 17 13.29 12.29 -8.45
N LEU A 18 14.36 12.37 -7.67
CA LEU A 18 14.91 11.23 -6.95
C LEU A 18 13.91 10.69 -5.90
N SER A 19 13.25 11.58 -5.16
CA SER A 19 12.23 11.16 -4.20
C SER A 19 11.01 10.53 -4.88
N GLY A 20 10.55 11.11 -5.99
CA GLY A 20 9.46 10.56 -6.79
C GLY A 20 9.80 9.17 -7.34
N LEU A 21 11.00 8.99 -7.88
CA LEU A 21 11.47 7.70 -8.37
C LEU A 21 11.54 6.65 -7.25
N THR A 22 12.11 7.03 -6.10
CA THR A 22 12.20 6.14 -4.93
C THR A 22 10.82 5.66 -4.48
N VAL A 23 9.86 6.58 -4.41
CA VAL A 23 8.49 6.27 -4.02
C VAL A 23 7.79 5.41 -5.07
N ALA A 24 7.93 5.73 -6.36
CA ALA A 24 7.35 4.93 -7.44
C ALA A 24 7.85 3.48 -7.38
N LEU A 25 9.15 3.27 -7.18
CA LEU A 25 9.73 1.94 -7.03
C LEU A 25 9.22 1.20 -5.78
N ALA A 26 8.96 1.91 -4.69
CA ALA A 26 8.39 1.31 -3.48
C ALA A 26 6.89 0.96 -3.63
N LEU A 27 6.13 1.77 -4.39
CA LEU A 27 4.69 1.55 -4.60
C LEU A 27 4.38 0.36 -5.53
N VAL A 28 5.26 0.04 -6.47
CA VAL A 28 5.03 -1.09 -7.41
C VAL A 28 4.79 -2.41 -6.67
N PRO A 29 5.70 -2.88 -5.80
CA PRO A 29 5.47 -4.13 -5.06
C PRO A 29 4.31 -4.04 -4.09
N GLU A 30 4.05 -2.88 -3.50
CA GLU A 30 2.91 -2.67 -2.62
C GLU A 30 1.58 -2.81 -3.39
N ALA A 31 1.48 -2.21 -4.57
CA ALA A 31 0.29 -2.32 -5.42
C ALA A 31 0.03 -3.76 -5.87
N VAL A 32 1.09 -4.50 -6.22
CA VAL A 32 1.00 -5.93 -6.56
C VAL A 32 0.53 -6.75 -5.36
N ALA A 33 1.13 -6.55 -4.18
CA ALA A 33 0.79 -7.29 -2.97
C ALA A 33 -0.68 -7.06 -2.55
N PHE A 34 -1.17 -5.82 -2.60
CA PHE A 34 -2.55 -5.53 -2.24
C PHE A 34 -3.55 -5.95 -3.33
N ALA A 35 -3.16 -5.98 -4.60
CA ALA A 35 -3.99 -6.58 -5.65
C ALA A 35 -4.18 -8.08 -5.42
N LEU A 36 -3.10 -8.81 -5.14
CA LEU A 36 -3.17 -10.23 -4.80
C LEU A 36 -4.00 -10.49 -3.53
N LEU A 37 -3.82 -9.66 -2.49
CA LEU A 37 -4.60 -9.73 -1.25
C LEU A 37 -6.10 -9.53 -1.51
N ALA A 38 -6.44 -8.65 -2.44
CA ALA A 38 -7.81 -8.39 -2.87
C ALA A 38 -8.37 -9.45 -3.85
N GLY A 39 -7.60 -10.48 -4.22
CA GLY A 39 -8.00 -11.48 -5.20
C GLY A 39 -8.03 -10.97 -6.64
N LEU A 40 -7.30 -9.89 -6.94
CA LEU A 40 -7.24 -9.26 -8.24
C LEU A 40 -5.97 -9.65 -9.01
N ASN A 41 -6.03 -9.52 -10.33
CA ASN A 41 -4.82 -9.62 -11.14
C ASN A 41 -3.84 -8.48 -10.75
N PRO A 42 -2.55 -8.76 -10.53
CA PRO A 42 -1.54 -7.77 -10.19
C PRO A 42 -1.49 -6.56 -11.13
N LEU A 43 -1.74 -6.76 -12.42
CA LEU A 43 -1.78 -5.68 -13.40
C LEU A 43 -2.87 -4.65 -13.10
N VAL A 44 -4.02 -5.08 -12.59
CA VAL A 44 -5.11 -4.16 -12.20
C VAL A 44 -4.63 -3.22 -11.08
N GLY A 45 -3.91 -3.77 -10.08
CA GLY A 45 -3.32 -2.97 -9.01
C GLY A 45 -2.27 -1.98 -9.51
N LEU A 46 -1.41 -2.39 -10.45
CA LEU A 46 -0.41 -1.52 -11.06
C LEU A 46 -1.03 -0.38 -11.87
N TYR A 47 -2.04 -0.67 -12.71
CA TYR A 47 -2.75 0.36 -13.46
C TYR A 47 -3.50 1.34 -12.53
N ALA A 48 -4.13 0.83 -11.48
CA ALA A 48 -4.78 1.66 -10.48
C ALA A 48 -3.78 2.58 -9.76
N ALA A 49 -2.63 2.04 -9.32
CA ALA A 49 -1.57 2.81 -8.67
C ALA A 49 -0.98 3.88 -9.61
N PHE A 50 -0.74 3.55 -10.89
CA PHE A 50 -0.29 4.49 -11.90
C PHE A 50 -1.31 5.62 -12.10
N THR A 51 -2.58 5.27 -12.31
CA THR A 51 -3.64 6.24 -12.59
C THR A 51 -3.85 7.18 -11.41
N ILE A 52 -3.96 6.65 -10.19
CA ILE A 52 -4.16 7.49 -8.99
C ILE A 52 -2.92 8.35 -8.70
N GLY A 53 -1.72 7.80 -8.88
CA GLY A 53 -0.47 8.53 -8.72
C GLY A 53 -0.35 9.68 -9.72
N LEU A 54 -0.68 9.45 -10.99
CA LEU A 54 -0.67 10.47 -12.03
C LEU A 54 -1.70 11.58 -11.74
N VAL A 55 -2.95 11.20 -11.48
CA VAL A 55 -4.02 12.17 -11.20
C VAL A 55 -3.71 13.01 -9.96
N THR A 56 -3.24 12.39 -8.88
CA THR A 56 -2.91 13.11 -7.66
C THR A 56 -1.68 13.98 -7.78
N SER A 57 -0.70 13.63 -8.63
CA SER A 57 0.47 14.47 -8.88
C SER A 57 0.11 15.75 -9.65
N ILE A 58 -0.89 15.69 -10.53
CA ILE A 58 -1.35 16.82 -11.34
C ILE A 58 -2.35 17.69 -10.58
N ILE A 59 -3.35 17.06 -9.94
CA ILE A 59 -4.49 17.74 -9.30
C ILE A 59 -4.31 17.82 -7.78
N GLY A 60 -3.37 17.07 -7.22
CA GLY A 60 -3.13 16.99 -5.79
C GLY A 60 -2.78 18.34 -5.17
N GLY A 61 -3.35 18.60 -4.00
CA GLY A 61 -3.28 19.92 -3.37
C GLY A 61 -2.10 20.15 -2.43
N ARG A 62 -1.17 19.20 -2.25
CA ARG A 62 -0.12 19.31 -1.24
C ARG A 62 1.20 18.74 -1.72
N PRO A 63 2.31 19.51 -1.68
CA PRO A 63 3.64 18.98 -2.01
C PRO A 63 3.99 17.77 -1.13
N GLY A 64 4.53 16.71 -1.73
CA GLY A 64 4.90 15.49 -1.04
C GLY A 64 3.72 14.57 -0.66
N MET A 65 2.51 14.84 -1.17
CA MET A 65 1.37 13.93 -1.01
C MET A 65 1.47 12.79 -2.02
N ILE A 66 1.30 11.57 -1.52
CA ILE A 66 1.26 10.35 -2.32
C ILE A 66 -0.10 9.70 -2.08
N SER A 67 -0.70 9.18 -3.14
CA SER A 67 -1.87 8.34 -3.08
C SER A 67 -1.52 6.96 -3.61
N GLY A 68 -1.91 5.92 -2.91
CA GLY A 68 -1.61 4.55 -3.26
C GLY A 68 -2.58 3.56 -2.63
N ALA A 69 -2.34 2.28 -2.83
CA ALA A 69 -3.12 1.22 -2.25
C ALA A 69 -3.01 1.21 -0.71
N THR A 70 -4.07 0.77 -0.04
CA THR A 70 -4.07 0.60 1.42
C THR A 70 -4.54 -0.80 1.79
N GLY A 71 -3.83 -1.44 2.73
CA GLY A 71 -4.16 -2.78 3.19
C GLY A 71 -5.57 -2.90 3.79
N ALA A 72 -6.07 -1.86 4.45
CA ALA A 72 -7.42 -1.82 5.00
C ALA A 72 -8.49 -2.00 3.92
N ILE A 73 -8.35 -1.27 2.82
CA ILE A 73 -9.28 -1.33 1.69
C ILE A 73 -9.12 -2.66 0.95
N ALA A 74 -7.88 -3.14 0.75
CA ALA A 74 -7.62 -4.39 0.05
C ALA A 74 -8.33 -5.59 0.71
N VAL A 75 -8.34 -5.66 2.03
CA VAL A 75 -9.04 -6.73 2.77
C VAL A 75 -10.56 -6.67 2.57
N VAL A 76 -11.14 -5.47 2.60
CA VAL A 76 -12.60 -5.29 2.38
C VAL A 76 -12.97 -5.61 0.93
N ILE A 77 -12.16 -5.15 -0.02
CA ILE A 77 -12.33 -5.44 -1.45
C ILE A 77 -12.22 -6.93 -1.73
N GLY A 78 -11.29 -7.64 -1.10
CA GLY A 78 -11.13 -9.07 -1.27
C GLY A 78 -12.40 -9.86 -0.97
N THR A 79 -13.13 -9.49 0.08
CA THR A 79 -14.42 -10.08 0.40
C THR A 79 -15.48 -9.75 -0.65
N LEU A 80 -15.54 -8.49 -1.11
CA LEU A 80 -16.48 -8.05 -2.14
C LEU A 80 -16.24 -8.82 -3.46
N VAL A 81 -15.00 -8.90 -3.89
CA VAL A 81 -14.61 -9.59 -5.14
C VAL A 81 -14.89 -11.08 -5.07
N ALA A 82 -14.63 -11.72 -3.91
CA ALA A 82 -14.89 -13.14 -3.72
C ALA A 82 -16.40 -13.50 -3.78
N LEU A 83 -17.27 -12.61 -3.31
CA LEU A 83 -18.71 -12.84 -3.25
C LEU A 83 -19.45 -12.41 -4.52
N HIS A 84 -19.01 -11.32 -5.17
CA HIS A 84 -19.78 -10.66 -6.24
C HIS A 84 -19.00 -10.50 -7.55
N GLY A 85 -17.70 -10.73 -7.54
CA GLY A 85 -16.85 -10.56 -8.72
C GLY A 85 -16.26 -9.16 -8.87
N VAL A 86 -15.35 -9.03 -9.83
CA VAL A 86 -14.56 -7.80 -10.06
C VAL A 86 -15.42 -6.64 -10.60
N GLU A 87 -16.51 -6.93 -11.28
CA GLU A 87 -17.41 -5.91 -11.85
C GLU A 87 -18.04 -5.04 -10.76
N TYR A 88 -18.44 -5.66 -9.64
CA TYR A 88 -18.95 -4.92 -8.48
C TYR A 88 -17.90 -4.03 -7.82
N LEU A 89 -16.64 -4.40 -7.92
CA LEU A 89 -15.54 -3.55 -7.45
C LEU A 89 -15.49 -2.23 -8.23
N PHE A 90 -15.60 -2.28 -9.56
CA PHE A 90 -15.59 -1.06 -10.36
C PHE A 90 -16.77 -0.15 -10.02
N ALA A 91 -17.95 -0.72 -9.85
CA ALA A 91 -19.13 0.04 -9.40
C ALA A 91 -18.92 0.66 -8.01
N ALA A 92 -18.37 -0.09 -7.07
CA ALA A 92 -18.05 0.40 -5.72
C ALA A 92 -17.00 1.53 -5.75
N VAL A 93 -15.98 1.45 -6.61
CA VAL A 93 -14.96 2.50 -6.78
C VAL A 93 -15.59 3.79 -7.30
N VAL A 94 -16.47 3.71 -8.32
CA VAL A 94 -17.18 4.89 -8.83
C VAL A 94 -18.06 5.52 -7.75
N LEU A 95 -18.83 4.71 -7.02
CA LEU A 95 -19.66 5.18 -5.93
C LEU A 95 -18.82 5.84 -4.81
N THR A 96 -17.72 5.21 -4.44
CA THR A 96 -16.78 5.76 -3.45
C THR A 96 -16.22 7.11 -3.91
N GLY A 97 -15.85 7.23 -5.18
CA GLY A 97 -15.39 8.48 -5.77
C GLY A 97 -16.42 9.60 -5.67
N LEU A 98 -17.68 9.31 -5.98
CA LEU A 98 -18.78 10.27 -5.86
C LEU A 98 -18.99 10.71 -4.40
N ILE A 99 -19.00 9.78 -3.47
CA ILE A 99 -19.11 10.08 -2.03
C ILE A 99 -17.94 10.95 -1.55
N GLN A 100 -16.72 10.64 -1.99
CA GLN A 100 -15.54 11.42 -1.64
C GLN A 100 -15.60 12.85 -2.18
N ILE A 101 -16.12 13.06 -3.40
CA ILE A 101 -16.33 14.39 -3.95
C ILE A 101 -17.35 15.18 -3.10
N ILE A 102 -18.47 14.58 -2.74
CA ILE A 102 -19.48 15.19 -1.87
C ILE A 102 -18.87 15.59 -0.52
N PHE A 103 -18.13 14.69 0.12
CA PHE A 103 -17.47 14.96 1.40
C PHE A 103 -16.38 16.04 1.27
N GLY A 104 -15.68 16.07 0.14
CA GLY A 104 -14.73 17.13 -0.17
C GLY A 104 -15.39 18.51 -0.27
N LEU A 105 -16.50 18.62 -1.00
CA LEU A 105 -17.29 19.84 -1.16
C LEU A 105 -17.87 20.32 0.17
N LEU A 106 -18.37 19.41 1.00
CA LEU A 106 -18.87 19.69 2.35
C LEU A 106 -17.76 19.99 3.35
N ARG A 107 -16.47 19.89 2.93
CA ARG A 107 -15.30 20.09 3.79
C ARG A 107 -15.27 19.20 5.03
N MET A 108 -15.83 18.00 4.91
CA MET A 108 -15.93 17.02 6.01
C MET A 108 -14.57 16.61 6.57
N GLY A 109 -13.47 16.75 5.81
CA GLY A 109 -12.12 16.51 6.29
C GLY A 109 -11.71 17.32 7.53
N LYS A 110 -12.45 18.39 7.87
CA LYS A 110 -12.23 19.13 9.12
C LYS A 110 -12.55 18.29 10.36
N PHE A 111 -13.49 17.36 10.25
CA PHE A 111 -13.94 16.53 11.37
C PHE A 111 -12.87 15.51 11.81
N ILE A 112 -11.83 15.24 10.99
CA ILE A 112 -10.69 14.39 11.39
C ILE A 112 -10.02 14.90 12.69
N ARG A 113 -10.12 16.21 12.97
CA ARG A 113 -9.57 16.83 14.17
C ARG A 113 -10.32 16.46 15.46
N LEU A 114 -11.54 15.96 15.32
CA LEU A 114 -12.38 15.52 16.44
C LEU A 114 -12.04 14.08 16.86
N VAL A 115 -11.31 13.35 16.00
CA VAL A 115 -10.95 11.95 16.29
C VAL A 115 -9.80 11.92 17.30
N PRO A 116 -10.00 11.34 18.49
CA PRO A 116 -8.96 11.25 19.51
C PRO A 116 -7.80 10.35 19.07
N HIS A 117 -6.59 10.67 19.50
CA HIS A 117 -5.39 9.89 19.17
C HIS A 117 -5.51 8.38 19.46
N PRO A 118 -6.13 7.93 20.59
CA PRO A 118 -6.33 6.50 20.85
C PRO A 118 -7.13 5.76 19.78
N VAL A 119 -8.07 6.43 19.10
CA VAL A 119 -8.85 5.83 18.01
C VAL A 119 -7.95 5.52 16.81
N PHE A 120 -7.02 6.41 16.47
CA PHE A 120 -6.02 6.15 15.43
C PHE A 120 -5.12 4.97 15.78
N LEU A 121 -4.65 4.91 17.03
CA LEU A 121 -3.84 3.78 17.49
C LEU A 121 -4.62 2.47 17.43
N GLY A 122 -5.87 2.46 17.87
CA GLY A 122 -6.75 1.28 17.77
C GLY A 122 -6.97 0.84 16.33
N PHE A 123 -7.21 1.79 15.43
CA PHE A 123 -7.37 1.51 14.00
C PHE A 123 -6.10 0.90 13.39
N VAL A 124 -4.93 1.50 13.65
CA VAL A 124 -3.64 1.01 13.11
C VAL A 124 -3.31 -0.37 13.65
N ASN A 125 -3.52 -0.61 14.95
CA ASN A 125 -3.27 -1.91 15.56
C ASN A 125 -4.25 -2.98 15.02
N GLY A 126 -5.53 -2.65 14.90
CA GLY A 126 -6.52 -3.53 14.28
C GLY A 126 -6.17 -3.87 12.84
N LEU A 127 -5.76 -2.88 12.06
CA LEU A 127 -5.31 -3.07 10.69
C LEU A 127 -4.07 -3.97 10.61
N ALA A 128 -3.09 -3.79 11.49
CA ALA A 128 -1.90 -4.64 11.55
C ALA A 128 -2.27 -6.12 11.80
N ILE A 129 -3.23 -6.38 12.70
CA ILE A 129 -3.72 -7.73 12.98
C ILE A 129 -4.41 -8.31 11.73
N VAL A 130 -5.28 -7.56 11.07
CA VAL A 130 -6.00 -8.01 9.88
C VAL A 130 -5.04 -8.31 8.73
N ILE A 131 -4.05 -7.45 8.49
CA ILE A 131 -3.01 -7.68 7.48
C ILE A 131 -2.20 -8.93 7.82
N PHE A 132 -1.79 -9.09 9.10
CA PHE A 132 -1.06 -10.27 9.54
C PHE A 132 -1.86 -11.56 9.29
N LEU A 133 -3.12 -11.61 9.68
CA LEU A 133 -3.99 -12.76 9.45
C LEU A 133 -4.17 -13.06 7.95
N SER A 134 -4.20 -12.04 7.12
CA SER A 134 -4.27 -12.20 5.67
C SER A 134 -2.99 -12.80 5.08
N GLN A 135 -1.83 -12.45 5.63
CA GLN A 135 -0.56 -13.09 5.25
C GLN A 135 -0.51 -14.56 5.66
N VAL A 136 -1.08 -14.90 6.84
CA VAL A 136 -1.16 -16.31 7.28
C VAL A 136 -1.97 -17.18 6.31
N LYS A 137 -2.97 -16.61 5.62
CA LYS A 137 -3.71 -17.31 4.59
C LYS A 137 -2.87 -17.73 3.38
N GLN A 138 -1.78 -17.03 3.10
CA GLN A 138 -0.86 -17.38 2.01
C GLN A 138 -0.09 -18.69 2.25
N PHE A 139 -0.06 -19.18 3.50
CA PHE A 139 0.51 -20.47 3.86
C PHE A 139 -0.46 -21.64 3.64
N LYS A 140 -1.61 -21.38 2.98
CA LYS A 140 -2.59 -22.41 2.61
C LYS A 140 -2.76 -22.47 1.10
N VAL A 141 -2.78 -23.68 0.57
CA VAL A 141 -3.12 -23.96 -0.83
C VAL A 141 -4.34 -24.89 -0.84
N ALA A 142 -5.38 -24.50 -1.56
CA ALA A 142 -6.65 -25.24 -1.63
C ALA A 142 -7.30 -25.53 -0.26
N GLY A 143 -7.07 -24.66 0.74
CA GLY A 143 -7.60 -24.81 2.09
C GLY A 143 -6.72 -25.59 3.07
N GLU A 144 -5.74 -26.35 2.58
CA GLU A 144 -4.79 -27.12 3.37
C GLU A 144 -3.52 -26.32 3.65
N TRP A 145 -2.91 -26.56 4.81
CA TRP A 145 -1.63 -25.95 5.15
C TRP A 145 -0.51 -26.52 4.27
N ILE A 146 0.30 -25.63 3.71
CA ILE A 146 1.52 -26.04 3.03
C ILE A 146 2.42 -26.75 4.04
N THR A 147 2.92 -27.92 3.69
CA THR A 147 3.81 -28.73 4.54
C THR A 147 5.07 -29.15 3.79
N GLY A 148 6.10 -29.55 4.52
CA GLY A 148 7.35 -30.02 3.93
C GLY A 148 8.27 -28.91 3.42
N THR A 149 9.05 -29.21 2.39
CA THR A 149 10.06 -28.32 1.81
C THR A 149 9.50 -26.95 1.39
N PRO A 150 8.30 -26.83 0.74
CA PRO A 150 7.77 -25.52 0.37
C PRO A 150 7.51 -24.62 1.57
N LEU A 151 6.98 -25.16 2.67
CA LEU A 151 6.79 -24.38 3.89
C LEU A 151 8.11 -23.86 4.45
N PHE A 152 9.11 -24.73 4.51
CA PHE A 152 10.44 -24.35 4.99
C PHE A 152 11.04 -23.21 4.14
N LEU A 153 10.98 -23.31 2.82
CA LEU A 153 11.47 -22.26 1.92
C LEU A 153 10.71 -20.95 2.10
N MET A 154 9.38 -20.99 2.22
CA MET A 154 8.58 -19.78 2.50
C MET A 154 9.01 -19.12 3.82
N LEU A 155 9.19 -19.89 4.88
CA LEU A 155 9.62 -19.36 6.17
C LEU A 155 11.03 -18.76 6.11
N VAL A 156 11.94 -19.37 5.38
CA VAL A 156 13.30 -18.85 5.16
C VAL A 156 13.24 -17.51 4.42
N ILE A 157 12.46 -17.41 3.35
CA ILE A 157 12.29 -16.16 2.59
C ILE A 157 11.68 -15.07 3.48
N VAL A 158 10.65 -15.40 4.26
CA VAL A 158 10.05 -14.46 5.23
C VAL A 158 11.09 -13.99 6.25
N ALA A 159 11.89 -14.89 6.82
CA ALA A 159 12.92 -14.55 7.78
C ALA A 159 14.00 -13.63 7.17
N ILE A 160 14.46 -13.94 5.96
CA ILE A 160 15.42 -13.12 5.22
C ILE A 160 14.86 -11.72 4.96
N THR A 161 13.64 -11.62 4.42
CA THR A 161 13.01 -10.33 4.12
C THR A 161 12.78 -9.50 5.36
N MET A 162 12.32 -10.10 6.47
CA MET A 162 12.16 -9.41 7.76
C MET A 162 13.51 -8.92 8.29
N THR A 163 14.56 -9.72 8.18
CA THR A 163 15.90 -9.34 8.61
C THR A 163 16.42 -8.16 7.80
N ILE A 164 16.27 -8.18 6.49
CA ILE A 164 16.67 -7.07 5.62
C ILE A 164 15.90 -5.79 5.98
N ILE A 165 14.58 -5.87 6.10
CA ILE A 165 13.73 -4.70 6.40
C ILE A 165 14.07 -4.11 7.76
N HIS A 166 14.43 -4.95 8.74
CA HIS A 166 14.75 -4.48 10.09
C HIS A 166 16.17 -3.89 10.21
N PHE A 167 17.17 -4.54 9.59
CA PHE A 167 18.58 -4.16 9.79
C PHE A 167 19.09 -3.17 8.76
N LEU A 168 18.63 -3.24 7.50
CA LEU A 168 19.14 -2.38 6.43
C LEU A 168 18.96 -0.88 6.70
N PRO A 169 17.83 -0.39 7.28
CA PRO A 169 17.68 1.03 7.60
C PRO A 169 18.65 1.53 8.68
N LYS A 170 19.22 0.61 9.48
CA LYS A 170 20.25 0.94 10.48
C LYS A 170 21.64 1.10 9.84
N LEU A 171 21.86 0.39 8.72
CA LEU A 171 23.12 0.40 7.99
C LEU A 171 23.18 1.52 6.95
N THR A 172 22.10 1.69 6.17
CA THR A 172 22.00 2.71 5.13
C THR A 172 20.57 3.22 4.97
N ARG A 173 20.45 4.52 4.73
CA ARG A 173 19.17 5.17 4.41
C ARG A 173 19.08 5.57 2.93
N ALA A 174 20.10 5.24 2.15
CA ALA A 174 20.18 5.62 0.74
C ALA A 174 19.25 4.80 -0.16
N VAL A 175 18.93 3.56 0.26
CA VAL A 175 18.09 2.65 -0.52
C VAL A 175 16.91 2.17 0.34
N PRO A 176 15.67 2.17 -0.19
CA PRO A 176 14.51 1.62 0.51
C PRO A 176 14.70 0.14 0.82
N SER A 177 14.60 -0.23 2.10
CA SER A 177 14.82 -1.62 2.54
C SER A 177 13.85 -2.61 1.93
N THR A 178 12.62 -2.19 1.65
CA THR A 178 11.59 -3.00 0.98
C THR A 178 12.01 -3.39 -0.43
N LEU A 179 12.61 -2.48 -1.20
CA LEU A 179 13.11 -2.80 -2.56
C LEU A 179 14.21 -3.85 -2.52
N VAL A 180 15.18 -3.67 -1.61
CA VAL A 180 16.28 -4.64 -1.46
C VAL A 180 15.75 -6.01 -1.05
N ALA A 181 14.79 -6.06 -0.12
CA ALA A 181 14.17 -7.31 0.32
C ALA A 181 13.45 -8.03 -0.83
N ILE A 182 12.75 -7.28 -1.70
CA ILE A 182 12.05 -7.84 -2.86
C ILE A 182 13.04 -8.36 -3.90
N VAL A 183 14.08 -7.60 -4.24
CA VAL A 183 15.09 -8.03 -5.20
C VAL A 183 15.79 -9.30 -4.71
N ILE A 184 16.23 -9.33 -3.44
CA ILE A 184 16.90 -10.49 -2.86
C ILE A 184 15.93 -11.68 -2.79
N GLY A 185 14.69 -11.48 -2.35
CA GLY A 185 13.68 -12.53 -2.31
C GLY A 185 13.37 -13.09 -3.70
N THR A 186 13.26 -12.23 -4.72
CA THR A 186 13.03 -12.66 -6.11
C THR A 186 14.21 -13.47 -6.65
N VAL A 187 15.45 -13.00 -6.43
CA VAL A 187 16.65 -13.74 -6.84
C VAL A 187 16.73 -15.09 -6.14
N ALA A 188 16.44 -15.15 -4.83
CA ALA A 188 16.47 -16.41 -4.08
C ALA A 188 15.39 -17.44 -4.52
N VAL A 189 14.35 -17.00 -5.21
CA VAL A 189 13.30 -17.91 -5.75
C VAL A 189 13.61 -18.34 -7.17
N LEU A 190 14.36 -17.53 -7.94
CA LEU A 190 14.68 -17.84 -9.32
C LEU A 190 15.92 -18.77 -9.49
N PHE A 191 16.77 -18.81 -8.48
CA PHE A 191 18.00 -19.62 -8.44
C PHE A 191 18.00 -20.59 -7.27
#